data_89063e26ce7b92cff89c604439a30ca8
#
_entry.id   89063e26ce7b92cff89c604439a30ca8
#
_cell.length_a   1.000
_cell.length_b   1.000
_cell.length_c   1.000
_cell.angle_alpha   90.00
_cell.angle_beta   90.00
_cell.angle_gamma   90.00
#
_symmetry.space_group_name_H-M   'P 1'
#
loop_
_entity.id
_entity.type
_entity.pdbx_description
1 polymer ?
#
loop_
_entity_poly.entity_id
_entity_poly.type
_entity_poly.pdbx_seq_one_letter_code
_entity_poly.pdbx_strand_id
1 'polypeptide(L)'
;MRQVVRRLGGWTVKGGWLGLLLTVYPSNRLTAQVPDTTRAPIVTTGAIVVAPDTAHRIRPFNAFWRSLLLPGWGQAATGRPVTGAVFAAWEGTAAMMTLKAQSELHYLRAAGSSNVPAKRQEVQDWLVIWIFNHFFSGAEAFVSAHLQDFPKDLKVRTFPGGVGITLPVPHP
;
A
#
# COMPACT_ATOMS: atom_id res chain seq x y z
N MET A 1 22.06 -54.09 29.49
CA MET A 1 21.97 -52.93 28.60
C MET A 1 20.51 -52.59 28.34
N ARG A 2 19.97 -51.56 29.01
CA ARG A 2 18.58 -51.09 28.82
C ARG A 2 18.61 -49.82 28.00
N GLN A 3 18.07 -49.88 26.78
CA GLN A 3 17.87 -48.73 25.96
C GLN A 3 16.66 -47.92 26.49
N VAL A 4 16.91 -46.69 26.93
CA VAL A 4 15.88 -45.73 27.30
C VAL A 4 15.46 -44.99 26.03
N VAL A 5 14.35 -45.36 25.44
CA VAL A 5 13.72 -44.64 24.34
C VAL A 5 13.02 -43.42 24.95
N ARG A 6 13.63 -42.23 24.83
CA ARG A 6 12.94 -40.96 25.13
C ARG A 6 11.99 -40.65 23.97
N ARG A 7 10.69 -40.76 24.23
CA ARG A 7 9.64 -40.19 23.37
C ARG A 7 9.77 -38.69 23.39
N LEU A 8 10.19 -38.11 22.29
CA LEU A 8 10.03 -36.67 22.03
C LEU A 8 8.56 -36.44 21.74
N GLY A 9 7.90 -35.71 22.63
CA GLY A 9 6.52 -35.31 22.50
C GLY A 9 6.33 -34.46 21.24
N GLY A 10 5.49 -34.94 20.34
CA GLY A 10 5.10 -34.18 19.15
C GLY A 10 4.31 -32.93 19.55
N TRP A 11 4.88 -31.78 19.27
CA TRP A 11 4.14 -30.54 19.23
C TRP A 11 3.41 -30.48 17.89
N THR A 12 2.15 -30.91 17.92
CA THR A 12 1.24 -30.60 16.82
C THR A 12 0.93 -29.11 16.90
N VAL A 13 1.58 -28.33 16.05
CA VAL A 13 1.14 -26.97 15.77
C VAL A 13 -0.21 -27.09 15.06
N LYS A 14 -1.29 -26.95 15.80
CA LYS A 14 -2.62 -26.76 15.22
C LYS A 14 -2.55 -25.45 14.43
N GLY A 15 -2.49 -25.61 13.11
CA GLY A 15 -2.69 -24.51 12.18
C GLY A 15 -4.10 -23.94 12.39
N GLY A 16 -4.13 -22.72 12.78
CA GLY A 16 -5.36 -21.97 12.93
C GLY A 16 -4.99 -20.56 13.35
N TRP A 17 -5.13 -19.67 12.39
CA TRP A 17 -5.26 -18.21 12.51
C TRP A 17 -4.49 -17.49 11.39
N LEU A 18 -4.75 -17.91 10.16
CA LEU A 18 -4.79 -17.00 9.03
C LEU A 18 -6.25 -16.85 8.62
N GLY A 19 -7.06 -16.37 9.56
CA GLY A 19 -8.34 -15.77 9.28
C GLY A 19 -8.07 -14.44 8.59
N LEU A 20 -7.86 -14.52 7.28
CA LEU A 20 -7.98 -13.40 6.38
C LEU A 20 -9.38 -12.84 6.60
N LEU A 21 -9.51 -11.72 7.32
CA LEU A 21 -10.74 -10.93 7.35
C LEU A 21 -10.94 -10.35 5.95
N LEU A 22 -11.41 -11.19 5.03
CA LEU A 22 -12.17 -10.76 3.88
C LEU A 22 -13.48 -10.20 4.44
N THR A 23 -13.48 -8.94 4.83
CA THR A 23 -14.70 -8.17 4.97
C THR A 23 -15.33 -8.13 3.59
N VAL A 24 -16.26 -9.04 3.38
CA VAL A 24 -17.18 -9.00 2.25
C VAL A 24 -17.97 -7.71 2.43
N TYR A 25 -17.59 -6.68 1.68
CA TYR A 25 -18.42 -5.51 1.51
C TYR A 25 -19.77 -5.98 0.95
N PRO A 26 -20.90 -5.66 1.61
CA PRO A 26 -22.20 -5.93 1.02
C PRO A 26 -22.26 -5.21 -0.31
N SER A 27 -22.39 -5.97 -1.38
CA SER A 27 -22.66 -5.44 -2.70
C SER A 27 -23.95 -4.66 -2.60
N ASN A 28 -23.86 -3.33 -2.57
CA ASN A 28 -25.02 -2.46 -2.78
C ASN A 28 -25.58 -2.87 -4.13
N ARG A 29 -26.74 -3.53 -4.10
CA ARG A 29 -27.52 -3.80 -5.30
C ARG A 29 -27.81 -2.45 -5.93
N LEU A 30 -27.10 -2.14 -7.02
CA LEU A 30 -27.50 -1.08 -7.92
C LEU A 30 -28.85 -1.48 -8.49
N THR A 31 -29.92 -1.05 -7.85
CA THR A 31 -31.24 -1.01 -8.48
C THR A 31 -31.10 -0.05 -9.65
N ALA A 32 -31.08 -0.60 -10.84
CA ALA A 32 -31.17 0.19 -12.06
C ALA A 32 -32.51 0.93 -12.02
N GLN A 33 -32.51 2.20 -11.60
CA GLN A 33 -33.62 3.09 -11.83
C GLN A 33 -33.69 3.31 -13.33
N VAL A 34 -34.75 2.77 -13.93
CA VAL A 34 -35.15 3.09 -15.30
C VAL A 34 -35.42 4.60 -15.31
N PRO A 35 -34.71 5.40 -16.09
CA PRO A 35 -34.97 6.83 -16.15
C PRO A 35 -36.35 7.05 -16.80
N ASP A 36 -37.22 7.71 -16.07
CA ASP A 36 -38.49 8.19 -16.61
C ASP A 36 -38.18 9.25 -17.66
N THR A 37 -38.37 8.89 -18.92
CA THR A 37 -37.98 9.67 -20.12
C THR A 37 -38.97 10.81 -20.44
N THR A 38 -39.92 11.11 -19.55
CA THR A 38 -40.98 12.09 -19.86
C THR A 38 -40.74 13.51 -19.32
N ARG A 39 -39.63 13.76 -18.61
CA ARG A 39 -39.31 15.11 -18.14
C ARG A 39 -37.94 15.54 -18.64
N ALA A 40 -37.92 16.38 -19.66
CA ALA A 40 -36.71 17.03 -20.12
C ALA A 40 -36.06 17.75 -18.90
N PRO A 41 -34.83 17.45 -18.53
CA PRO A 41 -34.18 18.15 -17.44
C PRO A 41 -33.93 19.59 -17.88
N ILE A 42 -34.50 20.53 -17.11
CA ILE A 42 -34.09 21.94 -17.17
C ILE A 42 -32.61 21.94 -16.74
N VAL A 43 -31.71 22.01 -17.71
CA VAL A 43 -30.27 22.19 -17.44
C VAL A 43 -30.10 23.61 -16.90
N THR A 44 -30.26 23.75 -15.60
CA THR A 44 -29.78 24.95 -14.91
C THR A 44 -28.26 24.86 -14.98
N THR A 45 -27.67 25.61 -15.91
CA THR A 45 -26.23 25.81 -16.00
C THR A 45 -25.78 26.62 -14.77
N GLY A 46 -25.85 26.02 -13.60
CA GLY A 46 -25.12 26.49 -12.44
C GLY A 46 -23.65 26.23 -12.72
N ALA A 47 -22.89 27.28 -13.00
CA ALA A 47 -21.47 27.19 -13.02
C ALA A 47 -21.02 26.69 -11.64
N ILE A 48 -20.66 25.41 -11.57
CA ILE A 48 -19.98 24.87 -10.40
C ILE A 48 -18.61 25.56 -10.42
N VAL A 49 -18.49 26.63 -9.65
CA VAL A 49 -17.19 27.21 -9.35
C VAL A 49 -16.48 26.15 -8.49
N VAL A 50 -15.77 25.27 -9.15
CA VAL A 50 -14.80 24.40 -8.48
C VAL A 50 -13.74 25.35 -7.97
N ALA A 51 -13.79 25.67 -6.68
CA ALA A 51 -12.69 26.40 -6.03
C ALA A 51 -11.41 25.66 -6.39
N PRO A 52 -10.34 26.36 -6.85
CA PRO A 52 -9.08 25.71 -7.13
C PRO A 52 -8.66 25.00 -5.86
N ASP A 53 -8.49 23.68 -5.97
CA ASP A 53 -7.96 22.87 -4.87
C ASP A 53 -6.54 23.39 -4.62
N THR A 54 -6.41 24.29 -3.65
CA THR A 54 -5.14 24.85 -3.19
C THR A 54 -4.40 23.80 -2.35
N ALA A 55 -4.65 22.52 -2.61
CA ALA A 55 -3.88 21.44 -2.03
C ALA A 55 -2.40 21.77 -2.25
N HIS A 56 -1.67 21.89 -1.17
CA HIS A 56 -0.27 22.26 -1.14
C HIS A 56 0.54 21.30 -2.02
N ARG A 57 0.85 21.73 -3.25
CA ARG A 57 1.59 20.94 -4.23
C ARG A 57 2.98 20.66 -3.71
N ILE A 58 3.32 19.41 -3.55
CA ILE A 58 4.63 18.99 -3.12
C ILE A 58 5.50 18.70 -4.33
N ARG A 59 6.71 19.26 -4.34
CA ARG A 59 7.70 18.95 -5.37
C ARG A 59 8.05 17.45 -5.33
N PRO A 60 8.12 16.77 -6.50
CA PRO A 60 8.35 15.31 -6.56
C PRO A 60 9.57 14.84 -5.78
N PHE A 61 10.70 15.53 -5.88
CA PHE A 61 11.89 15.19 -5.08
C PHE A 61 11.69 15.35 -3.59
N ASN A 62 10.87 16.30 -3.15
CA ASN A 62 10.56 16.47 -1.73
C ASN A 62 9.70 15.28 -1.22
N ALA A 63 8.73 14.84 -2.04
CA ALA A 63 7.94 13.65 -1.73
C ALA A 63 8.81 12.38 -1.68
N PHE A 64 9.74 12.24 -2.63
CA PHE A 64 10.71 11.14 -2.65
C PHE A 64 11.53 11.06 -1.36
N TRP A 65 12.23 12.16 -1.00
CA TRP A 65 13.08 12.17 0.18
C TRP A 65 12.32 11.95 1.48
N ARG A 66 11.10 12.49 1.59
CA ARG A 66 10.25 12.25 2.76
C ARG A 66 9.93 10.77 2.92
N SER A 67 9.56 10.09 1.83
CA SER A 67 9.22 8.68 1.88
C SER A 67 10.43 7.76 1.93
N LEU A 68 11.59 8.22 1.43
CA LEU A 68 12.85 7.49 1.59
C LEU A 68 13.31 7.48 3.04
N LEU A 69 13.11 8.59 3.77
CA LEU A 69 13.48 8.70 5.19
C LEU A 69 12.46 8.02 6.10
N LEU A 70 11.18 8.23 5.82
CA LEU A 70 10.08 7.64 6.58
C LEU A 70 9.02 7.12 5.59
N PRO A 71 8.99 5.80 5.32
CA PRO A 71 8.04 5.20 4.39
C PRO A 71 6.60 5.56 4.73
N GLY A 72 5.88 6.06 3.71
CA GLY A 72 4.50 6.53 3.87
C GLY A 72 4.33 8.04 4.02
N TRP A 73 5.36 8.78 4.43
CA TRP A 73 5.24 10.22 4.66
C TRP A 73 4.96 11.02 3.38
N GLY A 74 5.67 10.74 2.31
CA GLY A 74 5.45 11.41 1.02
C GLY A 74 4.06 11.12 0.46
N GLN A 75 3.57 9.87 0.58
CA GLN A 75 2.23 9.47 0.18
C GLN A 75 1.15 10.24 0.95
N ALA A 76 1.28 10.32 2.27
CA ALA A 76 0.36 11.09 3.10
C ALA A 76 0.35 12.57 2.69
N ALA A 77 1.52 13.12 2.41
CA ALA A 77 1.68 14.51 1.99
C ALA A 77 1.16 14.79 0.56
N THR A 78 1.07 13.78 -0.31
CA THR A 78 0.46 13.86 -1.65
C THR A 78 -1.04 13.53 -1.66
N GLY A 79 -1.68 13.43 -0.48
CA GLY A 79 -3.12 13.16 -0.34
C GLY A 79 -3.50 11.69 -0.49
N ARG A 80 -2.54 10.78 -0.30
CA ARG A 80 -2.74 9.31 -0.39
C ARG A 80 -2.41 8.62 0.95
N PRO A 81 -3.13 8.94 2.04
CA PRO A 81 -2.79 8.44 3.37
C PRO A 81 -2.92 6.92 3.51
N VAL A 82 -3.83 6.29 2.78
CA VAL A 82 -4.00 4.82 2.81
C VAL A 82 -2.75 4.13 2.26
N THR A 83 -2.24 4.58 1.10
CA THR A 83 -1.01 4.05 0.53
C THR A 83 0.18 4.28 1.48
N GLY A 84 0.23 5.47 2.09
CA GLY A 84 1.23 5.78 3.11
C GLY A 84 1.17 4.84 4.31
N ALA A 85 -0.03 4.54 4.80
CA ALA A 85 -0.23 3.61 5.92
C ALA A 85 0.24 2.18 5.59
N VAL A 86 0.06 1.72 4.34
CA VAL A 86 0.55 0.41 3.89
C VAL A 86 2.08 0.36 3.95
N PHE A 87 2.78 1.39 3.43
CA PHE A 87 4.24 1.44 3.51
C PHE A 87 4.74 1.51 4.95
N ALA A 88 4.09 2.31 5.80
CA ALA A 88 4.45 2.41 7.22
C ALA A 88 4.23 1.08 7.98
N ALA A 89 3.14 0.36 7.70
CA ALA A 89 2.87 -0.95 8.30
C ALA A 89 3.91 -1.99 7.86
N TRP A 90 4.28 -1.98 6.57
CA TRP A 90 5.32 -2.86 6.05
C TRP A 90 6.68 -2.55 6.66
N GLU A 91 7.00 -1.26 6.85
CA GLU A 91 8.19 -0.78 7.55
C GLU A 91 8.29 -1.36 8.95
N GLY A 92 7.21 -1.23 9.74
CA GLY A 92 7.16 -1.79 11.08
C GLY A 92 7.35 -3.31 11.11
N THR A 93 6.79 -4.02 10.12
CA THR A 93 6.95 -5.47 9.98
C THR A 93 8.39 -5.84 9.66
N ALA A 94 8.99 -5.20 8.66
CA ALA A 94 10.37 -5.49 8.24
C ALA A 94 11.37 -5.18 9.36
N ALA A 95 11.19 -4.04 10.05
CA ALA A 95 12.02 -3.66 11.20
C ALA A 95 11.90 -4.68 12.34
N MET A 96 10.68 -5.07 12.72
CA MET A 96 10.44 -6.05 13.77
C MET A 96 11.06 -7.41 13.44
N MET A 97 10.90 -7.89 12.21
CA MET A 97 11.47 -9.17 11.77
C MET A 97 13.00 -9.13 11.73
N THR A 98 13.58 -8.00 11.32
CA THR A 98 15.03 -7.80 11.36
C THR A 98 15.55 -7.87 12.81
N LEU A 99 14.92 -7.14 13.73
CA LEU A 99 15.33 -7.13 15.14
C LEU A 99 15.17 -8.52 15.79
N LYS A 100 14.08 -9.22 15.48
CA LYS A 100 13.85 -10.60 15.93
C LYS A 100 14.96 -11.52 15.42
N ALA A 101 15.20 -11.54 14.10
CA ALA A 101 16.24 -12.39 13.52
C ALA A 101 17.62 -12.07 14.07
N GLN A 102 17.92 -10.78 14.34
CA GLN A 102 19.16 -10.32 14.95
C GLN A 102 19.31 -10.85 16.41
N SER A 103 18.26 -10.77 17.22
CA SER A 103 18.30 -11.27 18.60
C SER A 103 18.51 -12.79 18.64
N GLU A 104 17.81 -13.52 17.77
CA GLU A 104 17.99 -14.98 17.63
C GLU A 104 19.40 -15.34 17.15
N LEU A 105 19.97 -14.56 16.23
CA LEU A 105 21.34 -14.74 15.77
C LEU A 105 22.35 -14.58 16.92
N HIS A 106 22.14 -13.56 17.79
CA HIS A 106 22.98 -13.37 18.98
C HIS A 106 22.90 -14.58 19.92
N TYR A 107 21.71 -15.08 20.18
CA TYR A 107 21.49 -16.26 21.01
C TYR A 107 22.19 -17.51 20.44
N LEU A 108 22.01 -17.77 19.15
CA LEU A 108 22.62 -18.94 18.48
C LEU A 108 24.16 -18.88 18.47
N ARG A 109 24.73 -17.69 18.33
CA ARG A 109 26.19 -17.49 18.44
C ARG A 109 26.69 -17.81 19.85
N ALA A 110 26.00 -17.32 20.87
CA ALA A 110 26.37 -17.61 22.27
C ALA A 110 26.25 -19.09 22.60
N ALA A 111 25.28 -19.79 22.01
CA ALA A 111 25.06 -21.22 22.20
C ALA A 111 25.98 -22.12 21.35
N GLY A 112 26.86 -21.58 20.51
CA GLY A 112 27.72 -22.36 19.60
C GLY A 112 26.96 -23.21 18.59
N SER A 113 25.77 -22.76 18.17
CA SER A 113 24.87 -23.52 17.28
C SER A 113 25.41 -23.59 15.85
N SER A 114 25.22 -24.73 15.19
CA SER A 114 25.50 -24.92 13.75
C SER A 114 24.57 -24.13 12.83
N ASN A 115 23.45 -23.58 13.36
CA ASN A 115 22.47 -22.83 12.58
C ASN A 115 22.80 -21.33 12.40
N VAL A 116 23.93 -20.87 12.92
CA VAL A 116 24.39 -19.48 12.81
C VAL A 116 24.44 -18.98 11.36
N PRO A 117 24.96 -19.74 10.35
CA PRO A 117 25.00 -19.25 8.97
C PRO A 117 23.61 -19.01 8.40
N ALA A 118 22.65 -19.93 8.60
CA ALA A 118 21.28 -19.79 8.10
C ALA A 118 20.57 -18.58 8.74
N LYS A 119 20.77 -18.37 10.05
CA LYS A 119 20.17 -17.22 10.73
C LYS A 119 20.80 -15.89 10.30
N ARG A 120 22.09 -15.87 9.99
CA ARG A 120 22.75 -14.68 9.41
C ARG A 120 22.13 -14.31 8.07
N GLN A 121 21.86 -15.30 7.22
CA GLN A 121 21.20 -15.06 5.94
C GLN A 121 19.79 -14.48 6.14
N GLU A 122 19.01 -15.03 7.06
CA GLU A 122 17.68 -14.50 7.38
C GLU A 122 17.74 -13.03 7.81
N VAL A 123 18.71 -12.62 8.63
CA VAL A 123 18.93 -11.21 8.99
C VAL A 123 19.22 -10.36 7.76
N GLN A 124 20.06 -10.84 6.86
CA GLN A 124 20.40 -10.14 5.62
C GLN A 124 19.17 -9.99 4.71
N ASP A 125 18.38 -11.04 4.58
CA ASP A 125 17.16 -11.03 3.76
C ASP A 125 16.16 -9.98 4.27
N TRP A 126 15.93 -9.93 5.59
CA TRP A 126 15.05 -8.93 6.19
C TRP A 126 15.60 -7.50 6.06
N LEU A 127 16.92 -7.30 6.18
CA LEU A 127 17.55 -6.00 5.94
C LEU A 127 17.39 -5.54 4.50
N VAL A 128 17.55 -6.45 3.55
CA VAL A 128 17.34 -6.13 2.12
C VAL A 128 15.89 -5.72 1.87
N ILE A 129 14.93 -6.48 2.38
CA ILE A 129 13.50 -6.14 2.28
C ILE A 129 13.23 -4.77 2.91
N TRP A 130 13.81 -4.48 4.06
CA TRP A 130 13.66 -3.20 4.75
C TRP A 130 14.19 -2.03 3.92
N ILE A 131 15.40 -2.14 3.39
CA ILE A 131 16.00 -1.11 2.52
C ILE A 131 15.17 -0.91 1.25
N PHE A 132 14.70 -2.00 0.63
CA PHE A 132 13.84 -1.91 -0.55
C PHE A 132 12.52 -1.20 -0.26
N ASN A 133 11.93 -1.38 0.92
CA ASN A 133 10.71 -0.68 1.29
C ASN A 133 10.90 0.86 1.28
N HIS A 134 12.02 1.36 1.82
CA HIS A 134 12.36 2.79 1.76
C HIS A 134 12.45 3.28 0.32
N PHE A 135 13.17 2.54 -0.53
CA PHE A 135 13.35 2.92 -1.92
C PHE A 135 12.03 2.93 -2.70
N PHE A 136 11.23 1.86 -2.57
CA PHE A 136 9.93 1.77 -3.26
C PHE A 136 8.93 2.82 -2.75
N SER A 137 8.91 3.07 -1.46
CA SER A 137 8.09 4.14 -0.89
C SER A 137 8.49 5.50 -1.46
N GLY A 138 9.80 5.79 -1.56
CA GLY A 138 10.30 7.01 -2.18
C GLY A 138 9.90 7.11 -3.65
N ALA A 139 10.13 6.06 -4.43
CA ALA A 139 9.81 6.04 -5.86
C ALA A 139 8.30 6.22 -6.11
N GLU A 140 7.46 5.56 -5.33
CA GLU A 140 6.00 5.70 -5.42
C GLU A 140 5.55 7.12 -5.09
N ALA A 141 6.09 7.72 -4.02
CA ALA A 141 5.79 9.09 -3.64
C ALA A 141 6.22 10.11 -4.72
N PHE A 142 7.37 9.86 -5.37
CA PHE A 142 7.85 10.68 -6.49
C PHE A 142 6.88 10.64 -7.66
N VAL A 143 6.46 9.44 -8.09
CA VAL A 143 5.49 9.26 -9.18
C VAL A 143 4.16 9.89 -8.82
N SER A 144 3.67 9.67 -7.60
CA SER A 144 2.42 10.25 -7.10
C SER A 144 2.45 11.79 -7.13
N ALA A 145 3.58 12.38 -6.75
CA ALA A 145 3.75 13.84 -6.79
C ALA A 145 3.78 14.40 -8.22
N HIS A 146 4.32 13.66 -9.20
CA HIS A 146 4.25 14.03 -10.62
C HIS A 146 2.83 13.95 -11.16
N LEU A 147 2.03 13.02 -10.68
CA LEU A 147 0.66 12.81 -11.14
C LEU A 147 -0.36 13.71 -10.42
N GLN A 148 0.07 14.60 -9.51
CA GLN A 148 -0.84 15.53 -8.84
C GLN A 148 -1.55 16.49 -9.82
N ASP A 149 -0.90 16.80 -10.92
CA ASP A 149 -1.43 17.68 -11.96
C ASP A 149 -2.26 16.93 -13.01
N PHE A 150 -2.33 15.60 -12.89
CA PHE A 150 -3.12 14.81 -13.81
C PHE A 150 -4.62 14.99 -13.54
N PRO A 151 -5.45 15.33 -14.54
CA PRO A 151 -6.87 15.56 -14.34
C PRO A 151 -7.52 14.32 -13.72
N LYS A 152 -8.04 14.44 -12.50
CA LYS A 152 -8.79 13.37 -11.82
C LYS A 152 -10.11 13.04 -12.53
N ASP A 153 -10.53 13.91 -13.43
CA ASP A 153 -11.81 13.83 -14.16
C ASP A 153 -11.67 13.29 -15.58
N LEU A 154 -10.76 12.35 -15.78
CA LEU A 154 -10.69 11.60 -17.05
C LEU A 154 -11.97 10.79 -17.23
N LYS A 155 -12.96 11.38 -17.92
CA LYS A 155 -14.19 10.67 -18.26
C LYS A 155 -13.99 9.91 -19.56
N VAL A 156 -13.93 8.60 -19.45
CA VAL A 156 -14.01 7.72 -20.64
C VAL A 156 -15.44 7.73 -21.13
N ARG A 157 -15.66 8.24 -22.34
CA ARG A 157 -16.97 8.17 -23.00
C ARG A 157 -16.91 7.14 -24.14
N THR A 158 -17.89 6.29 -24.15
CA THR A 158 -18.12 5.38 -25.28
C THR A 158 -19.03 6.06 -26.28
N PHE A 159 -18.62 6.09 -27.54
CA PHE A 159 -19.42 6.56 -28.67
C PHE A 159 -19.78 5.38 -29.55
N PRO A 160 -20.88 5.45 -30.34
CA PRO A 160 -21.14 4.45 -31.36
C PRO A 160 -19.98 4.46 -32.37
N GLY A 161 -19.08 3.48 -32.27
CA GLY A 161 -17.90 3.35 -33.14
C GLY A 161 -16.55 3.62 -32.50
N GLY A 162 -16.47 3.91 -31.15
CA GLY A 162 -15.18 4.09 -30.49
C GLY A 162 -15.23 4.49 -29.02
N VAL A 163 -14.06 4.56 -28.46
CA VAL A 163 -13.83 5.05 -27.08
C VAL A 163 -13.06 6.36 -27.17
N GLY A 164 -13.59 7.42 -26.56
CA GLY A 164 -12.93 8.72 -26.51
C GLY A 164 -12.63 9.16 -25.07
N ILE A 165 -11.62 10.01 -24.92
CA ILE A 165 -11.26 10.63 -23.65
C ILE A 165 -11.62 12.12 -23.72
N THR A 166 -12.39 12.61 -22.75
CA THR A 166 -12.70 14.03 -22.65
C THR A 166 -11.80 14.65 -21.59
N LEU A 167 -11.01 15.61 -22.01
CA LEU A 167 -10.21 16.45 -21.09
C LEU A 167 -10.97 17.75 -20.82
N PRO A 168 -11.10 18.19 -19.57
CA PRO A 168 -11.59 19.54 -19.28
C PRO A 168 -10.57 20.55 -19.80
N VAL A 169 -10.96 21.38 -20.74
CA VAL A 169 -10.13 22.49 -21.20
C VAL A 169 -10.32 23.64 -20.22
N PRO A 170 -9.27 24.14 -19.56
CA PRO A 170 -9.38 25.35 -18.76
C PRO A 170 -9.72 26.51 -19.67
N HIS A 171 -10.84 27.15 -19.40
CA HIS A 171 -11.17 28.41 -20.05
C HIS A 171 -10.30 29.53 -19.49
N PRO A 172 -9.80 30.45 -20.34
CA PRO A 172 -9.01 31.59 -19.92
C PRO A 172 -9.80 32.56 -19.03
#